data_62c96f60cd1028976865765867227db8
#
_entry.id   62c96f60cd1028976865765867227db8
#
_cell.length_a   1.000
_cell.length_b   1.000
_cell.length_c   1.000
_cell.angle_alpha   90.00
_cell.angle_beta   90.00
_cell.angle_gamma   90.00
#
_symmetry.space_group_name_H-M   'P 1'
#
loop_
_entity.id
_entity.type
_entity.pdbx_description
1 polymer ?
#
loop_
_entity_poly.entity_id
_entity_poly.type
_entity_poly.pdbx_seq_one_letter_code
_entity_poly.pdbx_strand_id
1 'polypeptide(L)'
;MKQTRILLMAFTLLLLNGCANTPSKEVVEPAPISTDIKMIEIVGGHKVWTQKVGSSDSIKLLLLHGGPGATHEYFKNLDQYFAGKDIEYYYYDQFGSHNSDPSNNPADWTIDRFVEEVESVRKTLGLNASNFYLLGHSWGGILAMEYALKYQQNLKGLIISNMMASIPDYNNFAKNVLGPQMPPEVLAEITQLEADKDFGNPQYMALLIPHHYEEHILRMPADTWPDEVNNAFAHINQDMYVAMQGPSEFGASGLLEFWDQKNR
;
A
#
# COMPACT_ATOMS: atom_id res chain seq x y z
N MET A 1 -12.51 -15.94 93.73
CA MET A 1 -13.35 -16.08 92.56
C MET A 1 -13.41 -14.70 91.88
N LYS A 2 -12.59 -14.47 90.82
CA LYS A 2 -12.56 -13.22 90.05
C LYS A 2 -13.09 -13.52 88.68
N GLN A 3 -14.22 -12.93 88.33
CA GLN A 3 -14.76 -13.04 86.96
C GLN A 3 -14.06 -12.03 86.03
N THR A 4 -13.46 -12.51 85.01
CA THR A 4 -12.83 -11.70 83.92
C THR A 4 -13.87 -11.47 82.85
N ARG A 5 -14.27 -10.22 82.64
CA ARG A 5 -15.14 -9.80 81.50
C ARG A 5 -14.29 -9.65 80.25
N ILE A 6 -14.60 -10.42 79.20
CA ILE A 6 -14.03 -10.30 77.88
C ILE A 6 -14.88 -9.27 77.10
N LEU A 7 -14.24 -8.17 76.71
CA LEU A 7 -14.84 -7.11 75.91
C LEU A 7 -14.63 -7.49 74.42
N LEU A 8 -15.73 -7.81 73.75
CA LEU A 8 -15.69 -8.10 72.30
C LEU A 8 -15.73 -6.77 71.51
N MET A 9 -14.63 -6.42 70.85
CA MET A 9 -14.57 -5.24 70.03
C MET A 9 -14.94 -5.67 68.61
N ALA A 10 -16.10 -5.27 68.10
CA ALA A 10 -16.52 -5.50 66.72
C ALA A 10 -15.80 -4.53 65.80
N PHE A 11 -14.93 -5.05 64.90
CA PHE A 11 -14.28 -4.29 63.86
C PHE A 11 -15.20 -4.27 62.61
N THR A 12 -15.82 -3.13 62.36
CA THR A 12 -16.63 -2.91 61.16
C THR A 12 -15.69 -2.59 60.01
N LEU A 13 -15.48 -3.53 59.12
CA LEU A 13 -14.73 -3.33 57.88
C LEU A 13 -15.59 -2.55 56.86
N LEU A 14 -15.31 -1.27 56.67
CA LEU A 14 -15.87 -0.50 55.55
C LEU A 14 -15.14 -0.94 54.27
N LEU A 15 -15.82 -1.71 53.43
CA LEU A 15 -15.40 -1.98 52.04
C LEU A 15 -15.69 -0.73 51.19
N LEU A 16 -14.69 0.09 50.96
CA LEU A 16 -14.72 1.13 49.93
C LEU A 16 -14.60 0.44 48.57
N ASN A 17 -15.75 0.21 47.90
CA ASN A 17 -15.79 -0.12 46.49
C ASN A 17 -15.35 1.11 45.68
N GLY A 18 -14.06 1.26 45.44
CA GLY A 18 -13.53 2.16 44.44
C GLY A 18 -13.82 1.58 43.05
N CYS A 19 -14.89 2.03 42.39
CA CYS A 19 -15.06 1.82 40.95
C CYS A 19 -13.90 2.53 40.25
N ALA A 20 -12.86 1.80 39.90
CA ALA A 20 -11.88 2.25 38.91
C ALA A 20 -12.62 2.29 37.58
N ASN A 21 -13.05 3.47 37.14
CA ASN A 21 -13.44 3.72 35.77
C ASN A 21 -12.18 3.55 34.88
N THR A 22 -11.94 2.36 34.39
CA THR A 22 -11.05 2.15 33.23
C THR A 22 -11.74 2.86 32.08
N PRO A 23 -11.10 3.83 31.41
CA PRO A 23 -11.69 4.42 30.21
C PRO A 23 -11.88 3.28 29.19
N SER A 24 -13.14 2.98 28.88
CA SER A 24 -13.48 2.11 27.77
C SER A 24 -12.83 2.74 26.53
N LYS A 25 -11.94 2.01 25.86
CA LYS A 25 -11.53 2.38 24.51
C LYS A 25 -12.81 2.47 23.69
N GLU A 26 -13.15 3.69 23.29
CA GLU A 26 -14.22 3.95 22.34
C GLU A 26 -13.90 3.14 21.09
N VAL A 27 -14.66 2.09 20.85
CA VAL A 27 -14.58 1.33 19.60
C VAL A 27 -15.20 2.27 18.57
N VAL A 28 -14.35 3.02 17.88
CA VAL A 28 -14.77 3.82 16.74
C VAL A 28 -15.20 2.82 15.67
N GLU A 29 -16.52 2.70 15.47
CA GLU A 29 -17.02 1.92 14.34
C GLU A 29 -16.40 2.48 13.06
N PRO A 30 -15.88 1.62 12.16
CA PRO A 30 -15.37 2.09 10.87
C PRO A 30 -16.48 2.86 10.15
N ALA A 31 -16.13 4.01 9.59
CA ALA A 31 -17.07 4.80 8.79
C ALA A 31 -17.72 3.89 7.74
N PRO A 32 -19.04 4.03 7.49
CA PRO A 32 -19.70 3.21 6.48
C PRO A 32 -18.95 3.37 5.15
N ILE A 33 -18.52 2.24 4.59
CA ILE A 33 -17.84 2.22 3.30
C ILE A 33 -18.79 2.86 2.29
N SER A 34 -18.39 3.99 1.72
CA SER A 34 -19.17 4.67 0.70
C SER A 34 -19.37 3.72 -0.49
N THR A 35 -20.59 3.65 -1.00
CA THR A 35 -20.90 2.97 -2.26
C THR A 35 -20.73 3.91 -3.48
N ASP A 36 -20.12 5.08 -3.29
CA ASP A 36 -19.90 6.07 -4.36
C ASP A 36 -18.73 5.64 -5.26
N ILE A 37 -19.03 4.68 -6.13
CA ILE A 37 -18.12 4.14 -7.13
C ILE A 37 -18.31 4.92 -8.42
N LYS A 38 -17.19 5.30 -9.06
CA LYS A 38 -17.20 5.96 -10.36
C LYS A 38 -16.23 5.28 -11.32
N MET A 39 -16.71 5.05 -12.54
CA MET A 39 -15.86 4.74 -13.69
C MET A 39 -15.49 6.08 -14.35
N ILE A 40 -14.22 6.43 -14.32
CA ILE A 40 -13.70 7.70 -14.83
C ILE A 40 -13.05 7.46 -16.19
N GLU A 41 -13.50 8.21 -17.20
CA GLU A 41 -12.87 8.17 -18.52
C GLU A 41 -11.50 8.87 -18.47
N ILE A 42 -10.51 8.22 -19.05
CA ILE A 42 -9.13 8.67 -19.12
C ILE A 42 -8.70 8.86 -20.56
N VAL A 43 -7.49 9.39 -20.77
CA VAL A 43 -6.91 9.54 -22.10
C VAL A 43 -6.93 8.21 -22.87
N GLY A 44 -7.44 8.24 -24.10
CA GLY A 44 -7.61 7.05 -24.95
C GLY A 44 -9.01 6.43 -24.89
N GLY A 45 -9.95 7.00 -24.11
CA GLY A 45 -11.34 6.55 -24.04
C GLY A 45 -11.55 5.32 -23.13
N HIS A 46 -10.51 4.88 -22.43
CA HIS A 46 -10.61 3.82 -21.41
C HIS A 46 -11.18 4.37 -20.11
N LYS A 47 -11.63 3.47 -19.24
CA LYS A 47 -12.21 3.84 -17.94
C LYS A 47 -11.45 3.18 -16.81
N VAL A 48 -11.26 3.96 -15.74
CA VAL A 48 -10.66 3.51 -14.50
C VAL A 48 -11.66 3.60 -13.35
N TRP A 49 -11.55 2.64 -12.45
CA TRP A 49 -12.42 2.51 -11.30
C TRP A 49 -11.90 3.34 -10.13
N THR A 50 -12.83 4.06 -9.46
CA THR A 50 -12.57 4.76 -8.21
C THR A 50 -13.69 4.54 -7.22
N GLN A 51 -13.37 4.54 -5.93
CA GLN A 51 -14.35 4.49 -4.85
C GLN A 51 -13.99 5.54 -3.80
N LYS A 52 -14.96 6.43 -3.50
CA LYS A 52 -14.81 7.44 -2.47
C LYS A 52 -15.16 6.86 -1.10
N VAL A 53 -14.38 7.22 -0.08
CA VAL A 53 -14.64 6.90 1.33
C VAL A 53 -14.49 8.17 2.15
N GLY A 54 -15.38 8.34 3.14
CA GLY A 54 -15.39 9.52 4.01
C GLY A 54 -15.90 10.79 3.33
N SER A 55 -15.68 11.91 4.01
CA SER A 55 -16.04 13.24 3.54
C SER A 55 -15.15 14.28 4.20
N SER A 56 -14.59 15.21 3.43
CA SER A 56 -13.84 16.37 3.91
C SER A 56 -13.78 17.43 2.82
N ASP A 57 -13.85 18.71 3.21
CA ASP A 57 -13.64 19.81 2.28
C ASP A 57 -12.16 20.16 2.12
N SER A 58 -11.34 19.82 3.11
CA SER A 58 -9.94 20.27 3.23
C SER A 58 -8.89 19.21 2.98
N ILE A 59 -9.21 17.92 3.17
CA ILE A 59 -8.27 16.80 3.01
C ILE A 59 -8.90 15.74 2.11
N LYS A 60 -8.50 15.74 0.85
CA LYS A 60 -8.92 14.76 -0.17
C LYS A 60 -7.70 14.01 -0.67
N LEU A 61 -7.64 12.72 -0.37
CA LEU A 61 -6.47 11.88 -0.59
C LEU A 61 -6.75 10.88 -1.72
N LEU A 62 -6.00 10.95 -2.80
CA LEU A 62 -5.99 9.91 -3.85
C LEU A 62 -4.88 8.91 -3.57
N LEU A 63 -5.22 7.63 -3.56
CA LEU A 63 -4.31 6.52 -3.25
C LEU A 63 -3.83 5.84 -4.53
N LEU A 64 -2.54 5.99 -4.86
CA LEU A 64 -1.91 5.31 -5.99
C LEU A 64 -1.26 4.01 -5.52
N HIS A 65 -1.83 2.88 -5.94
CA HIS A 65 -1.32 1.56 -5.59
C HIS A 65 0.00 1.22 -6.30
N GLY A 66 0.68 0.21 -5.77
CA GLY A 66 1.92 -0.35 -6.29
C GLY A 66 1.72 -1.31 -7.47
N GLY A 67 2.67 -2.14 -7.66
CA GLY A 67 2.81 -3.05 -8.79
C GLY A 67 3.99 -2.61 -9.67
N PRO A 68 3.78 -2.17 -10.92
CA PRO A 68 2.52 -1.77 -11.62
C PRO A 68 1.53 -2.92 -11.77
N GLY A 69 0.26 -2.58 -11.99
CA GLY A 69 -0.78 -3.58 -12.23
C GLY A 69 -1.34 -4.28 -10.98
N ALA A 70 -0.94 -3.88 -9.76
CA ALA A 70 -1.60 -4.33 -8.53
C ALA A 70 -3.00 -3.71 -8.40
N THR A 71 -3.58 -3.68 -7.19
CA THR A 71 -4.93 -3.17 -6.95
C THR A 71 -4.96 -2.28 -5.71
N HIS A 72 -6.07 -1.55 -5.53
CA HIS A 72 -6.31 -0.75 -4.33
C HIS A 72 -6.47 -1.59 -3.05
N GLU A 73 -6.72 -2.89 -3.16
CA GLU A 73 -7.25 -3.73 -2.07
C GLU A 73 -6.42 -3.67 -0.79
N TYR A 74 -5.10 -3.71 -0.88
CA TYR A 74 -4.24 -3.67 0.30
C TYR A 74 -4.31 -2.33 1.06
N PHE A 75 -4.76 -1.25 0.43
CA PHE A 75 -5.01 0.03 1.11
C PHE A 75 -6.20 -0.01 2.07
N LYS A 76 -7.11 -0.99 1.93
CA LYS A 76 -8.23 -1.16 2.87
C LYS A 76 -7.77 -1.35 4.32
N ASN A 77 -6.54 -1.82 4.52
CA ASN A 77 -5.92 -1.86 5.84
C ASN A 77 -5.78 -0.48 6.50
N LEU A 78 -5.84 0.61 5.73
CA LEU A 78 -5.79 1.99 6.24
C LEU A 78 -7.12 2.48 6.79
N ASP A 79 -8.25 1.87 6.44
CA ASP A 79 -9.60 2.32 6.81
C ASP A 79 -9.75 2.52 8.32
N GLN A 80 -9.23 1.60 9.12
CA GLN A 80 -9.27 1.67 10.58
C GLN A 80 -8.55 2.92 11.15
N TYR A 81 -7.58 3.47 10.42
CA TYR A 81 -6.82 4.65 10.84
C TYR A 81 -7.45 5.96 10.35
N PHE A 82 -8.25 5.91 9.29
CA PHE A 82 -8.96 7.07 8.74
C PHE A 82 -10.38 7.21 9.28
N ALA A 83 -10.96 6.13 9.82
CA ALA A 83 -12.29 6.13 10.41
C ALA A 83 -12.45 7.24 11.46
N GLY A 84 -13.53 8.04 11.36
CA GLY A 84 -13.81 9.16 12.26
C GLY A 84 -12.88 10.37 12.14
N LYS A 85 -12.01 10.41 11.13
CA LYS A 85 -11.18 11.58 10.81
C LYS A 85 -11.86 12.43 9.74
N ASP A 86 -11.52 13.73 9.71
CA ASP A 86 -11.93 14.65 8.64
C ASP A 86 -11.03 14.44 7.41
N ILE A 87 -11.17 13.25 6.80
CA ILE A 87 -10.42 12.83 5.61
C ILE A 87 -11.41 12.20 4.63
N GLU A 88 -11.42 12.69 3.39
CA GLU A 88 -12.03 12.05 2.24
C GLU A 88 -10.92 11.39 1.44
N TYR A 89 -11.02 10.11 1.13
CA TYR A 89 -10.02 9.43 0.34
C TYR A 89 -10.64 8.58 -0.76
N TYR A 90 -9.83 8.32 -1.79
CA TYR A 90 -10.25 7.63 -2.99
C TYR A 90 -9.35 6.42 -3.22
N TYR A 91 -9.95 5.25 -3.17
CA TYR A 91 -9.38 4.07 -3.82
C TYR A 91 -9.44 4.25 -5.33
N TYR A 92 -8.45 3.73 -6.00
CA TYR A 92 -8.29 3.89 -7.42
C TYR A 92 -7.54 2.69 -7.98
N ASP A 93 -8.15 1.95 -8.89
CA ASP A 93 -7.46 0.95 -9.70
C ASP A 93 -6.97 1.61 -10.98
N GLN A 94 -5.67 1.60 -11.21
CA GLN A 94 -5.05 2.17 -12.39
C GLN A 94 -5.45 1.38 -13.65
N PHE A 95 -5.31 1.95 -14.83
CA PHE A 95 -5.63 1.28 -16.08
C PHE A 95 -4.89 -0.06 -16.22
N GLY A 96 -5.62 -1.08 -16.58
CA GLY A 96 -5.12 -2.45 -16.65
C GLY A 96 -5.16 -3.20 -15.32
N SER A 97 -5.63 -2.57 -14.23
CA SER A 97 -5.75 -3.18 -12.90
C SER A 97 -7.20 -3.53 -12.59
N HIS A 98 -7.42 -4.70 -12.08
CA HIS A 98 -8.61 -5.30 -11.45
C HIS A 98 -9.98 -4.76 -11.94
N ASN A 99 -10.54 -3.72 -11.31
CA ASN A 99 -11.87 -3.17 -11.62
C ASN A 99 -11.87 -2.16 -12.78
N SER A 100 -10.70 -1.75 -13.25
CA SER A 100 -10.54 -0.85 -14.39
C SER A 100 -10.56 -1.59 -15.71
N ASP A 101 -10.68 -0.85 -16.82
CA ASP A 101 -10.58 -1.46 -18.15
C ASP A 101 -9.26 -2.22 -18.29
N PRO A 102 -9.28 -3.42 -18.89
CA PRO A 102 -8.08 -4.23 -19.06
C PRO A 102 -7.09 -3.58 -20.03
N SER A 103 -5.81 -3.82 -19.82
CA SER A 103 -4.74 -3.43 -20.71
C SER A 103 -3.83 -4.62 -21.00
N ASN A 104 -3.74 -4.98 -22.29
CA ASN A 104 -2.88 -6.05 -22.78
C ASN A 104 -1.86 -5.53 -23.81
N ASN A 105 -1.77 -4.22 -24.00
CA ASN A 105 -0.85 -3.62 -24.95
C ASN A 105 0.32 -2.96 -24.23
N PRO A 106 1.54 -3.51 -24.31
CA PRO A 106 2.73 -2.93 -23.68
C PRO A 106 3.05 -1.47 -24.09
N ALA A 107 2.57 -1.02 -25.24
CA ALA A 107 2.74 0.36 -25.69
C ALA A 107 1.98 1.37 -24.80
N ASP A 108 0.98 0.91 -24.05
CA ASP A 108 0.22 1.73 -23.11
C ASP A 108 0.89 1.82 -21.73
N TRP A 109 1.89 1.00 -21.43
CA TRP A 109 2.51 0.91 -20.12
C TRP A 109 3.70 1.88 -19.99
N THR A 110 3.39 3.16 -20.06
CA THR A 110 4.39 4.23 -19.92
C THR A 110 4.10 5.14 -18.74
N ILE A 111 5.14 5.63 -18.08
CA ILE A 111 5.01 6.55 -16.94
C ILE A 111 4.19 7.78 -17.33
N ASP A 112 4.49 8.39 -18.49
CA ASP A 112 3.80 9.59 -18.97
C ASP A 112 2.29 9.37 -19.11
N ARG A 113 1.87 8.21 -19.65
CA ARG A 113 0.45 7.87 -19.78
C ARG A 113 -0.22 7.76 -18.42
N PHE A 114 0.40 7.09 -17.47
CA PHE A 114 -0.15 6.98 -16.11
C PHE A 114 -0.20 8.34 -15.39
N VAL A 115 0.74 9.24 -15.64
CA VAL A 115 0.70 10.62 -15.13
C VAL A 115 -0.52 11.38 -15.68
N GLU A 116 -0.81 11.25 -16.99
CA GLU A 116 -2.00 11.88 -17.61
C GLU A 116 -3.31 11.24 -17.11
N GLU A 117 -3.27 9.95 -16.81
CA GLU A 117 -4.39 9.25 -16.20
C GLU A 117 -4.72 9.81 -14.81
N VAL A 118 -3.71 9.97 -13.93
CA VAL A 118 -3.89 10.61 -12.61
C VAL A 118 -4.47 12.01 -12.75
N GLU A 119 -4.02 12.79 -13.74
CA GLU A 119 -4.55 14.14 -13.99
C GLU A 119 -6.02 14.10 -14.45
N SER A 120 -6.41 13.11 -15.26
CA SER A 120 -7.79 12.90 -15.68
C SER A 120 -8.70 12.54 -14.49
N VAL A 121 -8.22 11.64 -13.62
CA VAL A 121 -8.90 11.24 -12.38
C VAL A 121 -9.05 12.46 -11.45
N ARG A 122 -7.97 13.19 -11.19
CA ARG A 122 -7.98 14.40 -10.37
C ARG A 122 -9.04 15.40 -10.83
N LYS A 123 -9.06 15.70 -12.14
CA LYS A 123 -10.02 16.67 -12.74
C LYS A 123 -11.46 16.21 -12.53
N THR A 124 -11.74 14.95 -12.83
CA THR A 124 -13.10 14.38 -12.72
C THR A 124 -13.59 14.33 -11.27
N LEU A 125 -12.70 14.11 -10.30
CA LEU A 125 -13.02 14.14 -8.88
C LEU A 125 -13.07 15.56 -8.29
N GLY A 126 -12.71 16.60 -9.04
CA GLY A 126 -12.71 18.00 -8.58
C GLY A 126 -11.64 18.31 -7.54
N LEU A 127 -10.53 17.54 -7.52
CA LEU A 127 -9.41 17.73 -6.61
C LEU A 127 -8.54 18.91 -7.08
N ASN A 128 -8.05 19.73 -6.15
CA ASN A 128 -7.26 20.93 -6.48
C ASN A 128 -6.29 21.33 -5.36
N ALA A 129 -5.46 22.32 -5.59
CA ALA A 129 -4.42 22.77 -4.67
C ALA A 129 -4.89 23.15 -3.25
N SER A 130 -6.20 23.37 -3.03
CA SER A 130 -6.72 23.68 -1.71
C SER A 130 -7.03 22.43 -0.86
N ASN A 131 -7.18 21.26 -1.50
CA ASN A 131 -7.63 20.04 -0.83
C ASN A 131 -6.94 18.75 -1.26
N PHE A 132 -6.17 18.75 -2.35
CA PHE A 132 -5.66 17.53 -2.98
C PHE A 132 -4.33 17.07 -2.38
N TYR A 133 -4.38 15.90 -1.72
CA TYR A 133 -3.20 15.13 -1.32
C TYR A 133 -3.07 13.89 -2.18
N LEU A 134 -1.86 13.61 -2.66
CA LEU A 134 -1.55 12.43 -3.44
C LEU A 134 -0.65 11.50 -2.62
N LEU A 135 -1.10 10.28 -2.37
CA LEU A 135 -0.30 9.24 -1.73
C LEU A 135 0.07 8.19 -2.76
N GLY A 136 1.36 7.97 -2.95
CA GLY A 136 1.88 6.89 -3.78
C GLY A 136 2.66 5.86 -2.97
N HIS A 137 2.29 4.59 -3.11
CA HIS A 137 2.98 3.47 -2.49
C HIS A 137 3.67 2.63 -3.55
N SER A 138 4.96 2.26 -3.32
CA SER A 138 5.75 1.45 -4.26
C SER A 138 5.77 2.08 -5.66
N TRP A 139 5.44 1.36 -6.74
CA TRP A 139 5.24 1.94 -8.08
C TRP A 139 4.38 3.22 -8.06
N GLY A 140 3.30 3.24 -7.25
CA GLY A 140 2.50 4.45 -7.06
C GLY A 140 3.31 5.63 -6.52
N GLY A 141 4.42 5.40 -5.83
CA GLY A 141 5.38 6.42 -5.39
C GLY A 141 6.19 7.00 -6.55
N ILE A 142 6.63 6.18 -7.50
CA ILE A 142 7.23 6.66 -8.76
C ILE A 142 6.23 7.55 -9.50
N LEU A 143 5.02 7.04 -9.69
CA LEU A 143 3.95 7.76 -10.38
C LEU A 143 3.60 9.09 -9.69
N ALA A 144 3.57 9.11 -8.36
CA ALA A 144 3.30 10.31 -7.59
C ALA A 144 4.42 11.35 -7.71
N MET A 145 5.68 10.92 -7.74
CA MET A 145 6.84 11.80 -7.98
C MET A 145 6.79 12.41 -9.38
N GLU A 146 6.56 11.59 -10.42
CA GLU A 146 6.47 12.06 -11.79
C GLU A 146 5.26 13.00 -12.00
N TYR A 147 4.13 12.68 -11.36
CA TYR A 147 2.98 13.58 -11.34
C TYR A 147 3.33 14.93 -10.70
N ALA A 148 4.01 14.93 -9.56
CA ALA A 148 4.41 16.15 -8.88
C ALA A 148 5.39 16.98 -9.71
N LEU A 149 6.35 16.38 -10.40
CA LEU A 149 7.27 17.09 -11.29
C LEU A 149 6.54 17.82 -12.42
N LYS A 150 5.40 17.31 -12.88
CA LYS A 150 4.63 17.90 -13.97
C LYS A 150 3.49 18.81 -13.49
N TYR A 151 2.81 18.44 -12.39
CA TYR A 151 1.54 19.03 -11.95
C TYR A 151 1.55 19.46 -10.49
N GLN A 152 2.70 19.77 -9.88
CA GLN A 152 2.82 20.15 -8.47
C GLN A 152 1.90 21.31 -8.05
N GLN A 153 1.56 22.21 -8.96
CA GLN A 153 0.67 23.35 -8.70
C GLN A 153 -0.77 22.92 -8.35
N ASN A 154 -1.15 21.68 -8.63
CA ASN A 154 -2.45 21.12 -8.31
C ASN A 154 -2.48 20.43 -6.93
N LEU A 155 -1.30 20.17 -6.33
CA LEU A 155 -1.16 19.45 -5.07
C LEU A 155 -1.19 20.40 -3.87
N LYS A 156 -1.90 20.00 -2.82
CA LYS A 156 -1.74 20.54 -1.47
C LYS A 156 -0.64 19.80 -0.71
N GLY A 157 -0.44 18.53 -0.97
CA GLY A 157 0.62 17.73 -0.38
C GLY A 157 0.88 16.44 -1.15
N LEU A 158 2.10 15.92 -0.99
CA LEU A 158 2.58 14.68 -1.58
C LEU A 158 3.07 13.76 -0.47
N ILE A 159 2.65 12.49 -0.52
CA ILE A 159 3.05 11.45 0.41
C ILE A 159 3.64 10.30 -0.39
N ILE A 160 4.92 10.02 -0.17
CA ILE A 160 5.63 8.90 -0.77
C ILE A 160 5.81 7.83 0.29
N SER A 161 5.30 6.64 0.02
CA SER A 161 5.37 5.50 0.93
C SER A 161 6.11 4.35 0.28
N ASN A 162 7.15 3.86 0.97
CA ASN A 162 7.90 2.66 0.59
C ASN A 162 8.42 2.71 -0.86
N MET A 163 9.03 3.84 -1.24
CA MET A 163 9.64 4.03 -2.56
C MET A 163 10.91 4.87 -2.47
N MET A 164 11.88 4.55 -3.32
CA MET A 164 13.14 5.27 -3.50
C MET A 164 13.09 6.20 -4.71
N ALA A 165 14.10 7.07 -4.84
CA ALA A 165 14.22 7.98 -5.99
C ALA A 165 15.05 7.39 -7.16
N SER A 166 15.54 6.17 -7.05
CA SER A 166 16.43 5.54 -8.05
C SER A 166 16.28 4.03 -8.05
N ILE A 167 15.84 3.46 -9.17
CA ILE A 167 15.81 2.01 -9.37
C ILE A 167 17.23 1.41 -9.47
N PRO A 168 18.21 2.06 -10.16
CA PRO A 168 19.59 1.57 -10.10
C PRO A 168 20.15 1.42 -8.68
N ASP A 169 19.84 2.35 -7.75
CA ASP A 169 20.25 2.22 -6.35
C ASP A 169 19.52 1.09 -5.63
N TYR A 170 18.22 0.92 -5.91
CA TYR A 170 17.43 -0.19 -5.40
C TYR A 170 18.02 -1.54 -5.83
N ASN A 171 18.29 -1.71 -7.13
CA ASN A 171 18.90 -2.92 -7.67
C ASN A 171 20.28 -3.20 -7.05
N ASN A 172 21.10 -2.15 -6.89
CA ASN A 172 22.40 -2.27 -6.25
C ASN A 172 22.29 -2.71 -4.79
N PHE A 173 21.32 -2.16 -4.05
CA PHE A 173 21.04 -2.54 -2.66
C PHE A 173 20.53 -3.97 -2.55
N ALA A 174 19.57 -4.36 -3.38
CA ALA A 174 19.05 -5.72 -3.43
C ALA A 174 20.18 -6.73 -3.69
N LYS A 175 21.01 -6.48 -4.69
CA LYS A 175 22.11 -7.38 -5.09
C LYS A 175 23.22 -7.46 -4.05
N ASN A 176 23.68 -6.32 -3.49
CA ASN A 176 24.89 -6.26 -2.71
C ASN A 176 24.67 -6.24 -1.19
N VAL A 177 23.44 -5.99 -0.75
CA VAL A 177 23.09 -5.93 0.68
C VAL A 177 22.08 -7.00 1.05
N LEU A 178 20.94 -7.08 0.36
CA LEU A 178 19.89 -8.02 0.72
C LEU A 178 20.21 -9.45 0.25
N GLY A 179 20.68 -9.62 -0.99
CA GLY A 179 21.05 -10.94 -1.52
C GLY A 179 22.03 -11.71 -0.61
N PRO A 180 23.16 -11.11 -0.18
CA PRO A 180 24.09 -11.79 0.73
C PRO A 180 23.54 -12.16 2.12
N GLN A 181 22.33 -11.71 2.48
CA GLN A 181 21.67 -12.14 3.72
C GLN A 181 20.91 -13.47 3.54
N MET A 182 20.64 -13.87 2.30
CA MET A 182 20.04 -15.17 2.00
C MET A 182 21.08 -16.29 2.14
N PRO A 183 20.65 -17.54 2.41
CA PRO A 183 21.54 -18.70 2.25
C PRO A 183 22.16 -18.71 0.83
N PRO A 184 23.47 -18.97 0.70
CA PRO A 184 24.15 -18.89 -0.61
C PRO A 184 23.53 -19.78 -1.71
N GLU A 185 23.03 -20.96 -1.34
CA GLU A 185 22.36 -21.89 -2.25
C GLU A 185 21.02 -21.33 -2.75
N VAL A 186 20.27 -20.64 -1.89
CA VAL A 186 18.99 -19.99 -2.23
C VAL A 186 19.25 -18.84 -3.22
N LEU A 187 20.20 -17.96 -2.91
CA LEU A 187 20.57 -16.85 -3.79
C LEU A 187 21.05 -17.36 -5.15
N ALA A 188 21.84 -18.43 -5.18
CA ALA A 188 22.35 -19.02 -6.42
C ALA A 188 21.19 -19.56 -7.29
N GLU A 189 20.23 -20.25 -6.69
CA GLU A 189 19.08 -20.80 -7.41
C GLU A 189 18.16 -19.68 -7.93
N ILE A 190 17.84 -18.66 -7.13
CA ILE A 190 17.08 -17.48 -7.57
C ILE A 190 17.79 -16.83 -8.77
N THR A 191 19.10 -16.57 -8.66
CA THR A 191 19.89 -15.94 -9.71
C THR A 191 19.90 -16.76 -11.01
N GLN A 192 19.94 -18.11 -10.89
CA GLN A 192 19.89 -18.99 -12.05
C GLN A 192 18.51 -18.95 -12.73
N LEU A 193 17.41 -18.99 -11.96
CA LEU A 193 16.05 -18.90 -12.50
C LEU A 193 15.82 -17.55 -13.22
N GLU A 194 16.36 -16.46 -12.67
CA GLU A 194 16.31 -15.14 -13.30
C GLU A 194 17.15 -15.08 -14.61
N ALA A 195 18.34 -15.67 -14.62
CA ALA A 195 19.19 -15.74 -15.81
C ALA A 195 18.53 -16.55 -16.93
N ASP A 196 17.84 -17.63 -16.57
CA ASP A 196 17.10 -18.48 -17.50
C ASP A 196 15.74 -17.91 -17.90
N LYS A 197 15.30 -16.80 -17.27
CA LYS A 197 13.97 -16.20 -17.42
C LYS A 197 12.83 -17.19 -17.10
N ASP A 198 13.07 -18.14 -16.22
CA ASP A 198 12.11 -19.15 -15.81
C ASP A 198 11.23 -18.65 -14.65
N PHE A 199 10.62 -17.48 -14.83
CA PHE A 199 9.82 -16.80 -13.80
C PHE A 199 8.51 -17.52 -13.47
N GLY A 200 8.04 -18.39 -14.35
CA GLY A 200 6.87 -19.25 -14.11
C GLY A 200 7.18 -20.48 -13.29
N ASN A 201 8.43 -20.73 -12.94
CA ASN A 201 8.82 -21.86 -12.10
C ASN A 201 8.29 -21.67 -10.67
N PRO A 202 7.49 -22.62 -10.13
CA PRO A 202 6.98 -22.49 -8.77
C PRO A 202 8.06 -22.34 -7.70
N GLN A 203 9.28 -22.85 -7.97
CA GLN A 203 10.41 -22.74 -7.06
C GLN A 203 10.87 -21.29 -6.88
N TYR A 204 10.71 -20.44 -7.90
CA TYR A 204 11.12 -19.03 -7.83
C TYR A 204 10.46 -18.28 -6.68
N MET A 205 9.12 -18.28 -6.63
CA MET A 205 8.40 -17.64 -5.53
C MET A 205 8.50 -18.43 -4.22
N ALA A 206 8.63 -19.77 -4.27
CA ALA A 206 8.83 -20.59 -3.07
C ALA A 206 10.15 -20.25 -2.34
N LEU A 207 11.17 -19.80 -3.06
CA LEU A 207 12.42 -19.31 -2.47
C LEU A 207 12.32 -17.83 -2.04
N LEU A 208 11.69 -16.98 -2.86
CA LEU A 208 11.61 -15.54 -2.56
C LEU A 208 10.70 -15.21 -1.38
N ILE A 209 9.58 -15.90 -1.22
CA ILE A 209 8.63 -15.60 -0.14
C ILE A 209 9.31 -15.66 1.23
N PRO A 210 9.90 -16.79 1.68
CA PRO A 210 10.48 -16.87 3.01
C PRO A 210 11.79 -16.08 3.17
N HIS A 211 12.57 -15.87 2.10
CA HIS A 211 13.91 -15.26 2.20
C HIS A 211 13.98 -13.78 1.80
N HIS A 212 12.91 -13.25 1.21
CA HIS A 212 12.84 -11.84 0.81
C HIS A 212 11.53 -11.16 1.20
N TYR A 213 10.37 -11.74 0.88
CA TYR A 213 9.09 -11.10 1.13
C TYR A 213 8.76 -11.03 2.62
N GLU A 214 8.95 -12.10 3.36
CA GLU A 214 8.73 -12.14 4.81
C GLU A 214 9.73 -11.28 5.58
N GLU A 215 10.97 -11.17 5.08
CA GLU A 215 12.04 -10.44 5.76
C GLU A 215 12.03 -8.93 5.42
N HIS A 216 11.72 -8.55 4.19
CA HIS A 216 11.97 -7.19 3.70
C HIS A 216 10.73 -6.50 3.14
N ILE A 217 9.75 -7.20 2.60
CA ILE A 217 8.57 -6.61 1.95
C ILE A 217 7.42 -6.46 2.94
N LEU A 218 6.81 -7.56 3.40
CA LEU A 218 5.71 -7.52 4.36
C LEU A 218 6.19 -7.60 5.81
N ARG A 219 7.38 -8.15 6.04
CA ARG A 219 8.04 -8.29 7.35
C ARG A 219 7.19 -9.04 8.37
N MET A 220 6.50 -10.05 7.88
CA MET A 220 5.69 -10.98 8.66
C MET A 220 5.58 -12.32 7.93
N PRO A 221 5.31 -13.45 8.65
CA PRO A 221 5.11 -14.75 8.03
C PRO A 221 3.97 -14.75 7.02
N ALA A 222 4.14 -15.47 5.90
CA ALA A 222 3.19 -15.44 4.78
C ALA A 222 1.79 -15.97 5.16
N ASP A 223 1.71 -16.90 6.10
CA ASP A 223 0.45 -17.44 6.62
C ASP A 223 -0.34 -16.44 7.49
N THR A 224 0.27 -15.29 7.81
CA THR A 224 -0.35 -14.19 8.58
C THR A 224 -0.66 -12.96 7.75
N TRP A 225 -0.41 -13.00 6.43
CA TRP A 225 -0.70 -11.85 5.57
C TRP A 225 -2.19 -11.52 5.56
N PRO A 226 -2.57 -10.24 5.69
CA PRO A 226 -3.97 -9.81 5.60
C PRO A 226 -4.62 -10.25 4.30
N ASP A 227 -5.92 -10.55 4.35
CA ASP A 227 -6.69 -10.95 3.16
C ASP A 227 -6.63 -9.89 2.05
N GLU A 228 -6.61 -8.61 2.41
CA GLU A 228 -6.51 -7.50 1.46
C GLU A 228 -5.18 -7.49 0.70
N VAL A 229 -4.10 -7.94 1.33
CA VAL A 229 -2.80 -8.10 0.68
C VAL A 229 -2.80 -9.32 -0.23
N ASN A 230 -3.33 -10.45 0.25
CA ASN A 230 -3.45 -11.67 -0.54
C ASN A 230 -4.34 -11.44 -1.78
N ASN A 231 -5.45 -10.72 -1.63
CA ASN A 231 -6.31 -10.35 -2.75
C ASN A 231 -5.58 -9.47 -3.77
N ALA A 232 -4.83 -8.48 -3.31
CA ALA A 232 -4.06 -7.62 -4.22
C ALA A 232 -3.01 -8.39 -5.03
N PHE A 233 -2.36 -9.39 -4.43
CA PHE A 233 -1.46 -10.29 -5.16
C PHE A 233 -2.22 -11.22 -6.12
N ALA A 234 -3.39 -11.72 -5.73
CA ALA A 234 -4.20 -12.60 -6.58
C ALA A 234 -4.77 -11.88 -7.81
N HIS A 235 -5.04 -10.58 -7.71
CA HIS A 235 -5.65 -9.77 -8.76
C HIS A 235 -4.66 -8.94 -9.57
N ILE A 236 -3.35 -9.08 -9.33
CA ILE A 236 -2.32 -8.34 -10.06
C ILE A 236 -2.34 -8.68 -11.55
N ASN A 237 -2.23 -7.67 -12.41
CA ASN A 237 -1.96 -7.87 -13.83
C ASN A 237 -0.50 -8.31 -14.00
N GLN A 238 -0.29 -9.61 -14.04
CA GLN A 238 1.04 -10.21 -14.05
C GLN A 238 1.87 -9.81 -15.28
N ASP A 239 1.23 -9.68 -16.46
CA ASP A 239 1.93 -9.28 -17.69
C ASP A 239 2.47 -7.86 -17.58
N MET A 240 1.66 -6.94 -17.06
CA MET A 240 2.07 -5.56 -16.81
C MET A 240 3.17 -5.49 -15.74
N TYR A 241 2.98 -6.23 -14.64
CA TYR A 241 3.95 -6.27 -13.54
C TYR A 241 5.33 -6.70 -14.03
N VAL A 242 5.41 -7.85 -14.71
CA VAL A 242 6.68 -8.39 -15.23
C VAL A 242 7.31 -7.45 -16.27
N ALA A 243 6.50 -6.87 -17.16
CA ALA A 243 7.01 -5.98 -18.20
C ALA A 243 7.56 -4.66 -17.66
N MET A 244 6.93 -4.10 -16.62
CA MET A 244 7.34 -2.79 -16.09
C MET A 244 8.31 -2.91 -14.91
N GLN A 245 8.00 -3.74 -13.91
CA GLN A 245 8.84 -3.95 -12.73
C GLN A 245 9.92 -5.01 -12.98
N GLY A 246 9.50 -6.17 -13.42
CA GLY A 246 10.30 -7.39 -13.47
C GLY A 246 9.60 -8.53 -12.74
N PRO A 247 10.27 -9.67 -12.55
CA PRO A 247 9.62 -10.89 -12.07
C PRO A 247 9.24 -10.87 -10.59
N SER A 248 9.85 -9.99 -9.78
CA SER A 248 9.67 -9.96 -8.32
C SER A 248 10.06 -8.63 -7.69
N GLU A 249 9.91 -8.53 -6.35
CA GLU A 249 10.38 -7.39 -5.56
C GLU A 249 11.88 -7.51 -5.17
N PHE A 250 12.61 -8.52 -5.63
CA PHE A 250 14.04 -8.65 -5.35
C PHE A 250 14.92 -7.72 -6.22
N GLY A 251 14.36 -7.19 -7.29
CA GLY A 251 14.99 -6.19 -8.17
C GLY A 251 14.03 -5.76 -9.27
N ALA A 252 14.38 -4.71 -9.99
CA ALA A 252 13.61 -4.23 -11.13
C ALA A 252 14.43 -4.37 -12.42
N SER A 253 13.93 -5.17 -13.37
CA SER A 253 14.55 -5.47 -14.66
C SER A 253 13.64 -5.17 -15.85
N GLY A 254 12.48 -4.57 -15.61
CA GLY A 254 11.53 -4.16 -16.64
C GLY A 254 11.76 -2.74 -17.14
N LEU A 255 10.70 -2.11 -17.65
CA LEU A 255 10.75 -0.74 -18.18
C LEU A 255 11.23 0.30 -17.17
N LEU A 256 11.11 0.01 -15.86
CA LEU A 256 11.52 0.89 -14.77
C LEU A 256 13.01 0.77 -14.42
N GLU A 257 13.75 -0.19 -14.97
CA GLU A 257 15.13 -0.52 -14.58
C GLU A 257 16.07 0.69 -14.48
N PHE A 258 15.92 1.66 -15.37
CA PHE A 258 16.78 2.84 -15.45
C PHE A 258 16.13 4.13 -14.93
N TRP A 259 14.98 4.03 -14.27
CA TRP A 259 14.32 5.21 -13.70
C TRP A 259 15.13 5.77 -12.53
N ASP A 260 15.54 7.04 -12.63
CA ASP A 260 16.38 7.74 -11.64
C ASP A 260 16.01 9.23 -11.56
N GLN A 261 15.62 9.70 -10.38
CA GLN A 261 15.22 11.07 -10.11
C GLN A 261 16.16 11.81 -9.16
N LYS A 262 17.32 11.22 -8.81
CA LYS A 262 18.26 11.80 -7.83
C LYS A 262 18.76 13.20 -8.18
N ASN A 263 18.75 13.56 -9.45
CA ASN A 263 19.28 14.82 -9.95
C ASN A 263 18.20 15.79 -10.48
N ARG A 264 16.94 15.58 -10.14
CA ARG A 264 15.81 16.43 -10.55
C ARG A 264 15.17 17.18 -9.39
#